data_d3a9a7fd1aefc2ce39e9455bb725c8ac
#
_entry.id   d3a9a7fd1aefc2ce39e9455bb725c8ac
#
_cell.length_a   1.000
_cell.length_b   1.000
_cell.length_c   1.000
_cell.angle_alpha   90.00
_cell.angle_beta   90.00
_cell.angle_gamma   90.00
#
_symmetry.space_group_name_H-M   'P 1'
#
loop_
_entity.id
_entity.type
_entity.pdbx_description
1 polymer ?
#
loop_
_entity_poly.entity_id
_entity_poly.type
_entity_poly.pdbx_seq_one_letter_code
_entity_poly.pdbx_strand_id
1 'polypeptide(L)'
;AIAQLPSAGINAKAGQVVELELDPAGVTLAIEVDGERASVLYRMAFNQIAESWSWRPLANPAVDDYYQYKFLPLQSVAEERGQYEHEDKIGTLQQMKVTWRYDYFLAFENLYDFYPRGVDDDAGFSADLPASVAGRVGMRVKARLVEPVISESTTFWKATYGKPTDFTLKKRYLLGRLEEVSFIDTASGEVLCRIRPGQGRCTGR
;
A
#
# COMPACT_ATOMS: atom_id res chain seq x y z
N ALA A 1 12.67 8.18 -4.16
CA ALA A 1 11.94 8.88 -5.23
C ALA A 1 10.42 8.76 -5.16
N ILE A 2 9.87 8.01 -4.18
CA ILE A 2 8.41 7.93 -3.93
C ILE A 2 7.89 9.21 -3.26
N ALA A 3 8.74 9.99 -2.61
CA ALA A 3 8.38 11.27 -1.98
C ALA A 3 7.79 12.32 -2.95
N GLN A 4 7.61 11.97 -4.21
CA GLN A 4 7.06 12.82 -5.26
C GLN A 4 6.03 12.09 -6.12
N LEU A 5 5.16 11.26 -5.55
CA LEU A 5 3.91 10.93 -6.22
C LEU A 5 2.95 12.10 -6.00
N PRO A 6 3.04 13.17 -6.80
CA PRO A 6 2.20 14.33 -6.62
C PRO A 6 0.78 13.98 -7.02
N SER A 7 -0.15 14.79 -6.59
CA SER A 7 -1.51 14.89 -7.12
C SER A 7 -1.56 15.06 -8.67
N ALA A 8 -0.45 15.32 -9.33
CA ALA A 8 -0.26 15.41 -10.77
C ALA A 8 0.33 14.09 -11.30
N GLY A 9 -0.48 13.36 -12.05
CA GLY A 9 -0.19 12.26 -12.95
C GLY A 9 1.13 11.47 -12.79
N ILE A 10 1.00 10.20 -12.39
CA ILE A 10 2.12 9.25 -12.52
C ILE A 10 2.34 9.05 -14.02
N ASN A 11 3.46 9.53 -14.53
CA ASN A 11 3.84 9.33 -15.94
C ASN A 11 4.49 7.94 -16.10
N ALA A 12 3.70 6.89 -15.89
CA ALA A 12 4.11 5.51 -15.92
C ALA A 12 3.50 4.81 -17.14
N LYS A 13 4.27 3.93 -17.77
CA LYS A 13 3.85 3.19 -18.98
C LYS A 13 3.90 1.69 -18.73
N ALA A 14 3.00 0.96 -19.37
CA ALA A 14 3.06 -0.49 -19.39
C ALA A 14 4.42 -0.99 -19.96
N GLY A 15 4.93 -2.07 -19.39
CA GLY A 15 6.24 -2.61 -19.67
C GLY A 15 7.40 -1.95 -18.92
N GLN A 16 7.20 -0.77 -18.34
CA GLN A 16 8.21 -0.10 -17.52
C GLN A 16 8.48 -0.90 -16.24
N VAL A 17 9.77 -1.11 -15.95
CA VAL A 17 10.18 -1.67 -14.66
C VAL A 17 10.36 -0.53 -13.67
N VAL A 18 9.74 -0.68 -12.51
CA VAL A 18 9.83 0.28 -11.40
C VAL A 18 10.41 -0.41 -10.17
N GLU A 19 11.23 0.32 -9.43
CA GLU A 19 11.69 -0.07 -8.10
C GLU A 19 11.09 0.92 -7.09
N LEU A 20 10.39 0.38 -6.11
CA LEU A 20 9.67 1.15 -5.10
C LEU A 20 10.21 0.78 -3.72
N GLU A 21 10.67 1.76 -2.99
CA GLU A 21 10.94 1.61 -1.57
C GLU A 21 9.66 1.94 -0.80
N LEU A 22 9.28 1.06 0.11
CA LEU A 22 8.06 1.21 0.85
C LEU A 22 8.31 2.08 2.08
N ASP A 23 7.43 3.05 2.32
CA ASP A 23 7.49 3.87 3.51
C ASP A 23 7.13 3.04 4.74
N PRO A 24 8.04 2.84 5.70
CA PRO A 24 7.75 2.07 6.91
C PRO A 24 6.59 2.66 7.73
N ALA A 25 6.39 3.98 7.66
CA ALA A 25 5.31 4.66 8.38
C ALA A 25 3.91 4.39 7.77
N GLY A 26 3.85 4.06 6.49
CA GLY A 26 2.59 3.78 5.77
C GLY A 26 2.21 2.30 5.75
N VAL A 27 3.04 1.42 6.31
CA VAL A 27 2.91 -0.02 6.14
C VAL A 27 3.02 -0.74 7.47
N THR A 28 2.20 -1.76 7.66
CA THR A 28 2.25 -2.57 8.88
C THR A 28 3.46 -3.51 8.82
N LEU A 29 4.55 -3.09 9.43
CA LEU A 29 5.74 -3.89 9.64
C LEU A 29 5.70 -4.47 11.05
N ALA A 30 5.69 -5.78 11.17
CA ALA A 30 5.85 -6.47 12.44
C ALA A 30 7.29 -6.99 12.55
N ILE A 31 7.94 -6.70 13.67
CA ILE A 31 9.31 -7.16 13.95
C ILE A 31 9.30 -7.83 15.32
N GLU A 32 9.73 -9.09 15.35
CA GLU A 32 9.93 -9.85 16.57
C GLU A 32 11.40 -10.23 16.68
N VAL A 33 12.03 -9.89 17.80
CA VAL A 33 13.45 -10.19 18.05
C VAL A 33 13.54 -11.35 19.04
N ASP A 34 14.25 -12.39 18.67
CA ASP A 34 14.58 -13.54 19.51
C ASP A 34 16.08 -13.82 19.45
N GLY A 35 16.78 -13.48 20.52
CA GLY A 35 18.23 -13.60 20.62
C GLY A 35 18.95 -12.79 19.54
N GLU A 36 19.73 -13.46 18.70
CA GLU A 36 20.52 -12.84 17.63
C GLU A 36 19.75 -12.68 16.30
N ARG A 37 18.51 -13.14 16.27
CA ARG A 37 17.66 -13.11 15.06
C ARG A 37 16.45 -12.20 15.24
N ALA A 38 16.00 -11.64 14.14
CA ALA A 38 14.78 -10.87 14.04
C ALA A 38 13.89 -11.43 12.93
N SER A 39 12.67 -11.81 13.28
CA SER A 39 11.64 -12.15 12.31
C SER A 39 10.90 -10.87 11.90
N VAL A 40 10.91 -10.58 10.61
CA VAL A 40 10.30 -9.41 10.04
C VAL A 40 9.16 -9.84 9.13
N LEU A 41 7.96 -9.30 9.35
CA LEU A 41 6.79 -9.54 8.53
C LEU A 41 6.25 -8.23 7.99
N TYR A 42 6.20 -8.12 6.69
CA TYR A 42 5.59 -7.02 5.97
C TYR A 42 4.20 -7.46 5.48
N ARG A 43 3.14 -7.00 6.16
CA ARG A 43 1.78 -7.43 5.87
C ARG A 43 1.25 -6.75 4.61
N MET A 44 0.68 -7.54 3.73
CA MET A 44 -0.05 -7.01 2.59
C MET A 44 -1.43 -6.53 3.02
N ALA A 45 -1.90 -5.45 2.42
CA ALA A 45 -3.27 -5.02 2.61
C ALA A 45 -4.20 -5.91 1.79
N PHE A 46 -5.04 -6.64 2.49
CA PHE A 46 -6.12 -7.42 1.91
C PHE A 46 -7.44 -6.66 2.04
N ASN A 47 -8.25 -6.68 1.02
CA ASN A 47 -9.69 -6.35 1.07
C ASN A 47 -10.14 -5.06 1.77
N GLN A 48 -9.28 -4.15 2.14
CA GLN A 48 -9.74 -2.83 2.59
C GLN A 48 -10.59 -2.10 1.54
N ILE A 49 -10.74 -2.70 0.38
CA ILE A 49 -11.47 -2.19 -0.77
C ILE A 49 -12.86 -2.82 -0.89
N ALA A 50 -13.08 -3.97 -0.28
CA ALA A 50 -14.37 -4.65 -0.31
C ALA A 50 -15.52 -3.84 0.32
N GLU A 51 -15.20 -2.85 1.13
CA GLU A 51 -16.20 -1.97 1.74
C GLU A 51 -16.78 -0.92 0.79
N SER A 52 -16.23 -0.76 -0.40
CA SER A 52 -16.68 0.23 -1.38
C SER A 52 -17.36 -0.45 -2.55
N TRP A 53 -18.68 -0.49 -2.55
CA TRP A 53 -19.52 -0.98 -3.64
C TRP A 53 -19.31 -0.28 -4.98
N SER A 54 -18.68 0.87 -4.99
CA SER A 54 -18.34 1.64 -6.19
C SER A 54 -16.99 1.24 -6.77
N TRP A 55 -16.24 0.40 -6.10
CA TRP A 55 -14.94 -0.01 -6.56
C TRP A 55 -15.07 -1.11 -7.61
N ARG A 56 -14.97 -0.71 -8.86
CA ARG A 56 -14.65 -1.66 -9.93
C ARG A 56 -13.14 -1.70 -10.03
N PRO A 57 -12.51 -2.79 -9.63
CA PRO A 57 -11.09 -2.90 -9.77
C PRO A 57 -10.76 -2.68 -11.22
N LEU A 58 -9.81 -1.81 -11.44
CA LEU A 58 -9.03 -1.83 -12.65
C LEU A 58 -9.93 -2.21 -13.83
N ALA A 59 -10.43 -1.30 -14.59
CA ALA A 59 -11.38 -1.54 -15.68
C ALA A 59 -10.83 -2.54 -16.74
N ASN A 60 -10.19 -3.59 -16.27
CA ASN A 60 -9.70 -4.69 -17.07
C ASN A 60 -10.73 -5.81 -17.04
N PRO A 61 -11.46 -6.05 -18.14
CA PRO A 61 -12.46 -7.11 -18.20
C PRO A 61 -11.88 -8.52 -18.02
N ALA A 62 -10.56 -8.69 -18.11
CA ALA A 62 -9.90 -9.96 -17.79
C ALA A 62 -9.78 -10.22 -16.28
N VAL A 63 -10.13 -9.24 -15.44
CA VAL A 63 -10.05 -9.34 -13.98
C VAL A 63 -11.44 -9.18 -13.39
N ASP A 64 -12.30 -10.14 -13.69
CA ASP A 64 -13.63 -10.22 -13.07
C ASP A 64 -13.56 -10.60 -11.59
N ASP A 65 -12.42 -11.10 -11.14
CA ASP A 65 -12.20 -11.55 -9.77
C ASP A 65 -11.17 -10.67 -9.06
N TYR A 66 -11.65 -9.69 -8.29
CA TYR A 66 -10.78 -8.81 -7.50
C TYR A 66 -9.96 -9.55 -6.44
N TYR A 67 -10.30 -10.79 -6.11
CA TYR A 67 -9.50 -11.67 -5.26
C TYR A 67 -8.16 -12.05 -5.88
N GLN A 68 -7.99 -11.86 -7.18
CA GLN A 68 -6.73 -12.15 -7.86
C GLN A 68 -5.64 -11.12 -7.56
N TYR A 69 -6.02 -9.91 -7.12
CA TYR A 69 -5.05 -8.87 -6.81
C TYR A 69 -4.81 -8.78 -5.32
N LYS A 70 -3.56 -8.72 -4.97
CA LYS A 70 -3.10 -8.33 -3.66
C LYS A 70 -2.44 -6.97 -3.76
N PHE A 71 -2.58 -6.19 -2.70
CA PHE A 71 -2.20 -4.80 -2.67
C PHE A 71 -1.09 -4.61 -1.67
N LEU A 72 -0.01 -4.01 -2.14
CA LEU A 72 1.08 -3.59 -1.31
C LEU A 72 0.88 -2.10 -1.00
N PRO A 73 0.64 -1.70 0.25
CA PRO A 73 0.55 -0.29 0.58
C PRO A 73 1.92 0.35 0.36
N LEU A 74 1.94 1.47 -0.36
CA LEU A 74 3.15 2.23 -0.65
C LEU A 74 3.26 3.44 0.25
N GLN A 75 2.19 4.23 0.31
CA GLN A 75 2.18 5.51 1.02
C GLN A 75 0.76 5.95 1.32
N SER A 76 0.59 6.73 2.38
CA SER A 76 -0.66 7.44 2.68
C SER A 76 -0.34 8.91 2.96
N VAL A 77 -1.07 9.81 2.31
CA VAL A 77 -0.90 11.26 2.47
C VAL A 77 -2.26 11.89 2.76
N ALA A 78 -2.36 12.65 3.84
CA ALA A 78 -3.56 13.42 4.17
C ALA A 78 -3.30 14.91 3.94
N GLU A 79 -4.30 15.61 3.38
CA GLU A 79 -4.28 17.03 3.12
C GLU A 79 -5.53 17.68 3.69
N GLU A 80 -5.36 18.75 4.47
CA GLU A 80 -6.46 19.64 4.82
C GLU A 80 -6.73 20.58 3.65
N ARG A 81 -7.94 20.51 3.07
CA ARG A 81 -8.34 21.28 1.88
C ARG A 81 -9.10 22.56 2.22
N GLY A 82 -9.43 22.75 3.48
CA GLY A 82 -10.13 23.93 3.96
C GLY A 82 -11.14 23.63 5.05
N GLN A 83 -11.90 24.62 5.37
CA GLN A 83 -12.97 24.57 6.36
C GLN A 83 -14.12 25.49 5.97
N TYR A 84 -15.32 25.20 6.47
CA TYR A 84 -16.50 26.01 6.27
C TYR A 84 -17.40 25.96 7.50
N GLU A 85 -18.27 26.98 7.64
CA GLU A 85 -19.27 26.96 8.69
C GLU A 85 -20.54 26.28 8.20
N HIS A 86 -21.11 25.46 9.06
CA HIS A 86 -22.39 24.81 8.83
C HIS A 86 -23.33 25.16 9.98
N GLU A 87 -24.51 25.67 9.64
CA GLU A 87 -25.58 25.92 10.57
C GLU A 87 -26.55 24.73 10.57
N ASP A 88 -26.84 24.20 11.73
CA ASP A 88 -27.80 23.11 11.88
C ASP A 88 -29.26 23.65 11.87
N LYS A 89 -30.23 22.74 11.94
CA LYS A 89 -31.67 23.08 11.88
C LYS A 89 -32.15 23.91 13.08
N ILE A 90 -31.35 24.03 14.13
CA ILE A 90 -31.69 24.79 15.35
C ILE A 90 -30.82 26.06 15.49
N GLY A 91 -30.08 26.43 14.44
CA GLY A 91 -29.27 27.65 14.40
C GLY A 91 -27.88 27.53 15.05
N THR A 92 -27.43 26.32 15.35
CA THR A 92 -26.07 26.13 15.92
C THR A 92 -25.03 26.12 14.80
N LEU A 93 -24.07 27.03 14.89
CA LEU A 93 -22.94 27.11 13.97
C LEU A 93 -21.83 26.11 14.40
N GLN A 94 -21.35 25.35 13.45
CA GLN A 94 -20.22 24.45 13.66
C GLN A 94 -19.21 24.58 12.52
N GLN A 95 -17.93 24.64 12.87
CA GLN A 95 -16.82 24.58 11.90
C GLN A 95 -16.67 23.16 11.40
N MET A 96 -16.78 22.99 10.08
CA MET A 96 -16.57 21.75 9.36
C MET A 96 -15.21 21.80 8.65
N LYS A 97 -14.42 20.74 8.77
CA LYS A 97 -13.15 20.58 8.04
C LYS A 97 -13.36 19.81 6.75
N VAL A 98 -12.54 20.08 5.77
CA VAL A 98 -12.45 19.31 4.53
C VAL A 98 -11.10 18.65 4.45
N THR A 99 -11.07 17.34 4.51
CA THR A 99 -9.83 16.55 4.49
C THR A 99 -9.85 15.55 3.35
N TRP A 100 -8.77 15.53 2.59
CA TRP A 100 -8.53 14.53 1.58
C TRP A 100 -7.38 13.64 2.02
N ARG A 101 -7.54 12.33 1.79
CA ARG A 101 -6.49 11.34 2.01
C ARG A 101 -6.26 10.57 0.72
N TYR A 102 -5.00 10.41 0.37
CA TYR A 102 -4.55 9.63 -0.75
C TYR A 102 -3.80 8.40 -0.24
N ASP A 103 -4.32 7.23 -0.53
CA ASP A 103 -3.65 5.97 -0.25
C ASP A 103 -3.14 5.39 -1.58
N TYR A 104 -1.84 5.11 -1.65
CA TYR A 104 -1.17 4.57 -2.83
C TYR A 104 -0.82 3.11 -2.59
N PHE A 105 -1.07 2.29 -3.60
CA PHE A 105 -0.85 0.86 -3.56
C PHE A 105 -0.13 0.38 -4.82
N LEU A 106 0.67 -0.68 -4.70
CA LEU A 106 1.02 -1.54 -5.81
C LEU A 106 0.04 -2.72 -5.81
N ALA A 107 -0.76 -2.83 -6.87
CA ALA A 107 -1.59 -4.00 -7.14
C ALA A 107 -0.80 -4.94 -8.04
N PHE A 108 -0.71 -6.22 -7.71
CA PHE A 108 0.03 -7.17 -8.53
C PHE A 108 -0.77 -8.44 -8.82
N GLU A 109 -0.73 -8.83 -10.09
CA GLU A 109 -1.55 -9.92 -10.63
C GLU A 109 -0.98 -11.31 -10.34
N ASN A 110 0.29 -11.38 -9.94
CA ASN A 110 1.04 -12.63 -9.83
C ASN A 110 1.40 -13.02 -8.40
N LEU A 111 0.49 -12.82 -7.46
CA LEU A 111 0.71 -13.20 -6.06
C LEU A 111 1.14 -14.67 -5.93
N TYR A 112 0.46 -15.56 -6.64
CA TYR A 112 0.71 -17.00 -6.56
C TYR A 112 2.06 -17.45 -7.13
N ASP A 113 2.74 -16.56 -7.87
CA ASP A 113 4.14 -16.81 -8.24
C ASP A 113 5.06 -16.74 -7.01
N PHE A 114 4.70 -15.96 -5.97
CA PHE A 114 5.47 -15.78 -4.75
C PHE A 114 4.97 -16.65 -3.60
N TYR A 115 3.68 -16.92 -3.56
CA TYR A 115 3.05 -17.69 -2.50
C TYR A 115 2.37 -18.94 -3.04
N PRO A 116 2.50 -20.10 -2.36
CA PRO A 116 1.68 -21.27 -2.64
C PRO A 116 0.19 -20.95 -2.48
N ARG A 117 -0.67 -21.62 -3.23
CA ARG A 117 -2.13 -21.51 -3.08
C ARG A 117 -2.54 -21.88 -1.67
N GLY A 118 -3.48 -21.15 -1.10
CA GLY A 118 -4.03 -21.39 0.24
C GLY A 118 -3.37 -20.57 1.35
N VAL A 119 -2.69 -19.48 1.00
CA VAL A 119 -2.16 -18.54 1.98
C VAL A 119 -3.30 -17.79 2.65
N ASP A 120 -3.29 -17.81 3.98
CA ASP A 120 -4.25 -17.12 4.83
C ASP A 120 -4.29 -15.60 4.57
N ASP A 121 -5.37 -14.96 5.01
CA ASP A 121 -5.58 -13.50 4.87
C ASP A 121 -4.49 -12.64 5.53
N ASP A 122 -3.67 -13.21 6.40
CA ASP A 122 -2.52 -12.55 7.04
C ASP A 122 -1.19 -12.68 6.24
N ALA A 123 -1.26 -13.11 4.99
CA ALA A 123 -0.06 -13.27 4.18
C ALA A 123 0.70 -11.96 4.00
N GLY A 124 1.98 -12.04 4.12
CA GLY A 124 2.91 -10.94 3.92
C GLY A 124 4.25 -11.47 3.42
N PHE A 125 5.15 -10.57 3.08
CA PHE A 125 6.53 -10.92 2.81
C PHE A 125 7.29 -10.99 4.12
N SER A 126 8.03 -12.07 4.36
CA SER A 126 8.77 -12.25 5.61
C SER A 126 10.26 -12.44 5.39
N ALA A 127 11.04 -12.00 6.37
CA ALA A 127 12.48 -12.21 6.43
C ALA A 127 12.91 -12.65 7.82
N ASP A 128 13.93 -13.49 7.85
CA ASP A 128 14.66 -13.83 9.06
C ASP A 128 16.05 -13.19 8.96
N LEU A 129 16.31 -12.18 9.78
CA LEU A 129 17.45 -11.28 9.68
C LEU A 129 18.26 -11.27 10.99
N PRO A 130 19.52 -10.78 11.00
CA PRO A 130 20.21 -10.49 12.24
C PRO A 130 19.47 -9.44 13.09
N ALA A 131 19.40 -9.65 14.40
CA ALA A 131 18.75 -8.70 15.32
C ALA A 131 19.36 -7.29 15.26
N SER A 132 20.63 -7.17 14.89
CA SER A 132 21.36 -5.89 14.79
C SER A 132 20.80 -4.94 13.74
N VAL A 133 20.02 -5.43 12.76
CA VAL A 133 19.40 -4.61 11.72
C VAL A 133 17.91 -4.34 11.95
N ALA A 134 17.29 -4.95 12.97
CA ALA A 134 15.85 -4.91 13.20
C ALA A 134 15.23 -3.49 13.18
N GLY A 135 15.91 -2.51 13.76
CA GLY A 135 15.47 -1.11 13.79
C GLY A 135 15.67 -0.32 12.48
N ARG A 136 16.25 -0.94 11.46
CA ARG A 136 16.60 -0.28 10.19
C ARG A 136 16.13 -1.07 8.96
N VAL A 137 15.21 -1.99 9.14
CA VAL A 137 14.70 -2.80 8.03
C VAL A 137 13.67 -2.00 7.23
N GLY A 138 13.87 -1.94 5.93
CA GLY A 138 12.92 -1.47 4.94
C GLY A 138 12.65 -2.54 3.91
N MET A 139 11.70 -2.29 3.03
CA MET A 139 11.39 -3.17 1.92
C MET A 139 11.43 -2.41 0.59
N ARG A 140 12.03 -3.04 -0.40
CA ARG A 140 12.07 -2.58 -1.79
C ARG A 140 11.41 -3.62 -2.67
N VAL A 141 10.55 -3.19 -3.58
CA VAL A 141 9.89 -4.05 -4.55
C VAL A 141 10.27 -3.65 -5.96
N LYS A 142 10.48 -4.63 -6.81
CA LYS A 142 10.68 -4.46 -8.23
C LYS A 142 9.50 -5.07 -8.97
N ALA A 143 8.84 -4.26 -9.80
CA ALA A 143 7.69 -4.67 -10.56
C ALA A 143 7.73 -4.14 -11.99
N ARG A 144 7.17 -4.91 -12.92
CA ARG A 144 6.92 -4.49 -14.29
C ARG A 144 5.47 -4.04 -14.40
N LEU A 145 5.26 -2.79 -14.77
CA LEU A 145 3.91 -2.23 -14.91
C LEU A 145 3.16 -2.91 -16.07
N VAL A 146 1.87 -3.18 -15.86
CA VAL A 146 0.98 -3.80 -16.86
C VAL A 146 -0.27 -2.93 -17.07
N GLU A 147 -1.01 -3.16 -18.14
CA GLU A 147 -2.26 -2.44 -18.41
C GLU A 147 -3.43 -2.96 -17.52
N PRO A 148 -4.29 -2.03 -17.07
CA PRO A 148 -4.15 -0.57 -17.06
C PRO A 148 -3.15 -0.16 -15.97
N VAL A 149 -2.21 0.74 -16.31
CA VAL A 149 -1.08 1.09 -15.41
C VAL A 149 -1.56 1.67 -14.08
N ILE A 150 -2.65 2.42 -14.12
CA ILE A 150 -3.21 3.11 -12.96
C ILE A 150 -4.71 2.87 -12.88
N SER A 151 -5.18 2.62 -11.67
CA SER A 151 -6.60 2.65 -11.32
C SER A 151 -6.82 3.52 -10.10
N GLU A 152 -8.00 4.13 -10.01
CA GLU A 152 -8.36 5.00 -8.89
C GLU A 152 -9.78 4.68 -8.41
N SER A 153 -9.97 4.70 -7.09
CA SER A 153 -11.29 4.74 -6.48
C SER A 153 -11.40 5.93 -5.53
N THR A 154 -12.60 6.48 -5.40
CA THR A 154 -12.88 7.59 -4.50
C THR A 154 -14.08 7.27 -3.63
N THR A 155 -13.93 7.47 -2.33
CA THR A 155 -15.02 7.37 -1.37
C THR A 155 -15.13 8.68 -0.61
N PHE A 156 -16.35 9.16 -0.40
CA PHE A 156 -16.63 10.39 0.28
C PHE A 156 -17.56 10.16 1.47
N TRP A 157 -17.20 10.73 2.61
CA TRP A 157 -18.03 10.80 3.81
C TRP A 157 -18.31 12.24 4.14
N LYS A 158 -19.59 12.60 4.15
CA LYS A 158 -20.03 13.94 4.51
C LYS A 158 -19.89 14.16 6.01
N ALA A 159 -19.51 15.37 6.40
CA ALA A 159 -19.48 15.79 7.79
C ALA A 159 -20.85 15.63 8.47
N THR A 160 -20.82 15.29 9.73
CA THR A 160 -21.99 15.24 10.62
C THR A 160 -21.69 16.00 11.89
N TYR A 161 -22.71 16.32 12.68
CA TYR A 161 -22.53 17.02 13.95
C TYR A 161 -21.53 16.33 14.89
N GLY A 162 -21.54 15.01 14.98
CA GLY A 162 -20.60 14.23 15.79
C GLY A 162 -19.24 13.98 15.15
N LYS A 163 -19.11 14.22 13.82
CA LYS A 163 -17.87 14.09 13.04
C LYS A 163 -17.78 15.26 12.06
N PRO A 164 -17.25 16.42 12.51
CA PRO A 164 -17.28 17.66 11.73
C PRO A 164 -16.20 17.70 10.64
N THR A 165 -16.11 16.63 9.85
CA THR A 165 -15.12 16.52 8.77
C THR A 165 -15.75 15.91 7.54
N ASP A 166 -15.76 16.64 6.44
CA ASP A 166 -15.92 16.08 5.10
C ASP A 166 -14.64 15.35 4.74
N PHE A 167 -14.74 14.06 4.59
CA PHE A 167 -13.58 13.22 4.34
C PHE A 167 -13.67 12.56 2.97
N THR A 168 -12.67 12.80 2.13
CA THR A 168 -12.52 12.14 0.84
C THR A 168 -11.30 11.22 0.87
N LEU A 169 -11.53 9.94 0.65
CA LEU A 169 -10.48 8.96 0.48
C LEU A 169 -10.31 8.64 -1.02
N LYS A 170 -9.12 8.89 -1.53
CA LYS A 170 -8.70 8.50 -2.88
C LYS A 170 -7.68 7.38 -2.79
N LYS A 171 -8.04 6.22 -3.30
CA LYS A 171 -7.13 5.07 -3.39
C LYS A 171 -6.60 4.97 -4.81
N ARG A 172 -5.29 4.94 -4.97
CA ARG A 172 -4.60 4.85 -6.25
C ARG A 172 -3.76 3.60 -6.33
N TYR A 173 -3.92 2.85 -7.39
CA TYR A 173 -3.27 1.57 -7.60
C TYR A 173 -2.37 1.67 -8.83
N LEU A 174 -1.09 1.35 -8.64
CA LEU A 174 -0.20 0.97 -9.73
C LEU A 174 -0.37 -0.52 -9.97
N LEU A 175 -0.71 -0.90 -11.21
CA LEU A 175 -0.81 -2.31 -11.55
C LEU A 175 0.50 -2.80 -12.12
N GLY A 176 1.02 -3.88 -11.55
CA GLY A 176 2.28 -4.46 -11.98
C GLY A 176 2.35 -5.97 -11.83
N ARG A 177 3.33 -6.56 -12.50
CA ARG A 177 3.80 -7.91 -12.26
C ARG A 177 5.03 -7.83 -11.36
N LEU A 178 4.92 -8.38 -10.17
CA LEU A 178 6.01 -8.38 -9.19
C LEU A 178 7.15 -9.29 -9.68
N GLU A 179 8.38 -8.77 -9.71
CA GLU A 179 9.57 -9.51 -10.15
C GLU A 179 10.46 -9.89 -8.97
N GLU A 180 10.61 -9.01 -7.99
CA GLU A 180 11.47 -9.23 -6.81
C GLU A 180 10.96 -8.41 -5.62
N VAL A 181 11.13 -8.97 -4.43
CA VAL A 181 11.00 -8.27 -3.15
C VAL A 181 12.33 -8.36 -2.43
N SER A 182 12.83 -7.25 -1.92
CA SER A 182 14.08 -7.18 -1.17
C SER A 182 13.86 -6.53 0.18
N PHE A 183 14.39 -7.11 1.24
CA PHE A 183 14.57 -6.42 2.50
C PHE A 183 15.92 -5.70 2.49
N ILE A 184 15.92 -4.45 2.90
CA ILE A 184 17.07 -3.56 2.86
C ILE A 184 17.38 -2.99 4.24
N ASP A 185 18.64 -2.68 4.50
CA ASP A 185 19.02 -1.78 5.59
C ASP A 185 18.79 -0.34 5.13
N THR A 186 17.87 0.37 5.76
CA THR A 186 17.50 1.74 5.38
C THR A 186 18.62 2.76 5.60
N ALA A 187 19.60 2.45 6.45
CA ALA A 187 20.73 3.33 6.71
C ALA A 187 21.82 3.24 5.63
N SER A 188 22.08 2.03 5.11
CA SER A 188 23.11 1.81 4.08
C SER A 188 22.56 1.62 2.67
N GLY A 189 21.27 1.28 2.53
CA GLY A 189 20.67 0.85 1.27
C GLY A 189 21.05 -0.57 0.86
N GLU A 190 21.80 -1.29 1.70
CA GLU A 190 22.26 -2.65 1.42
C GLU A 190 21.08 -3.63 1.41
N VAL A 191 21.11 -4.57 0.46
CA VAL A 191 20.13 -5.63 0.39
C VAL A 191 20.49 -6.75 1.38
N LEU A 192 19.64 -6.90 2.40
CA LEU A 192 19.79 -7.91 3.44
C LEU A 192 19.39 -9.31 2.96
N CYS A 193 18.27 -9.40 2.24
CA CYS A 193 17.87 -10.62 1.55
C CYS A 193 16.85 -10.36 0.44
N ARG A 194 16.65 -11.33 -0.45
CA ARG A 194 15.72 -11.26 -1.58
C ARG A 194 14.75 -12.42 -1.59
N ILE A 195 13.47 -12.10 -1.80
CA ILE A 195 12.41 -13.07 -2.08
C ILE A 195 12.22 -13.14 -3.58
N ARG A 196 12.31 -14.33 -4.15
CA ARG A 196 12.05 -14.61 -5.56
C ARG A 196 10.74 -15.37 -5.71
N PRO A 197 10.19 -15.47 -6.91
CA PRO A 197 9.04 -16.32 -7.19
C PRO A 197 9.23 -17.73 -6.59
N GLY A 198 8.17 -18.22 -5.96
CA GLY A 198 8.17 -19.50 -5.23
C GLY A 198 8.69 -19.47 -3.79
N GLN A 199 9.15 -18.31 -3.31
CA GLN A 199 9.79 -18.16 -2.01
C GLN A 199 8.98 -17.31 -1.09
N GLY A 200 7.99 -17.24 -0.58
CA GLY A 200 7.30 -16.24 0.30
C GLY A 200 8.17 -15.66 1.43
N ARG A 201 9.39 -16.18 1.63
CA ARG A 201 10.29 -15.83 2.73
C ARG A 201 11.75 -15.82 2.28
N CYS A 202 12.59 -14.99 2.91
CA CYS A 202 14.04 -15.04 2.77
C CYS A 202 14.75 -15.04 4.12
N THR A 203 16.03 -15.44 4.09
CA THR A 203 16.92 -15.41 5.27
C THR A 203 18.14 -14.58 4.92
N GLY A 204 18.40 -13.54 5.71
CA GLY A 204 19.60 -12.71 5.64
C GLY A 204 20.78 -13.34 6.40
N ARG A 205 21.96 -13.01 5.95
CA ARG A 205 23.22 -13.43 6.58
C ARG A 205 23.64 -12.43 7.66
#